data_f90fb57dd18d5ad2894c10cc6ddb89c3
#
_entry.id   f90fb57dd18d5ad2894c10cc6ddb89c3
#
_cell.length_a   1.000
_cell.length_b   1.000
_cell.length_c   1.000
_cell.angle_alpha   90.00
_cell.angle_beta   90.00
_cell.angle_gamma   90.00
#
_symmetry.space_group_name_H-M   'P 1'
#
loop_
_entity.id
_entity.type
_entity.pdbx_description
1 polymer ?
#
loop_
_entity_poly.entity_id
_entity_poly.type
_entity_poly.pdbx_seq_one_letter_code
_entity_poly.pdbx_strand_id
1 'polypeptide(L)'
;MEKSVQTAIILISESSLPIARNISRELAESAIYLKGEAEGCETITSYSGFMKEHFSDFKAIVFIGALGICVRSIASCIRNKYTDPAVINVDSTGRFVISVLSGHIGGGNELTRIVARITGGEAIVTTQSDNQQLWALDTFTSRYGWRTSATPASMNQAIFQFVNKHKTALLLSVKDKGTAELEQSCPEHTDIYYRLEEIPLAEYQLLITVGPWEYDAPIPTLQFYPPVLHIGVGCKKECSPQGVCIYMKNELLRHHLSPLAVKSISTIELKKDEPLIAELHTQFSNSELHIYKAEELADISVPNPSEKVKEVTGVDGVAESSAIRASDYGRLLMEKQKRILSEGNNFTFAVALSADSDRNNGHIEIVGAGPGDPELISVRGKRMLEKADLILYAGSLVPRELTYYAKPGATVRSSADMTLEEQFTLMKSFYDKGLFVVRLHTGDPCIYGAIAEQMAFFDQYGMRYHITPGISSFQAAAAALKSQFTIPEEVQSIILTRGEGRTPMPEKEKLHLLARSQSTMCIYLSAAIVEQVQEELLQAYSPETPVAACYKLTWKEEKIYRGKLKDLAQIVRDNHLTLTTLLVVGNAIDHREGLSRLYADEFKHLFRP
;
A
#
# COMPACT_ATOMS: atom_id res chain seq x y z
N MET A 1 7.60 28.23 31.15
CA MET A 1 6.81 27.00 30.93
C MET A 1 7.43 25.92 31.81
N GLU A 2 6.82 25.61 32.94
CA GLU A 2 7.21 24.48 33.77
C GLU A 2 7.05 23.21 32.93
N LYS A 3 8.11 22.41 32.80
CA LYS A 3 8.03 21.09 32.14
C LYS A 3 7.09 20.24 32.98
N SER A 4 5.97 19.80 32.41
CA SER A 4 5.07 18.86 33.09
C SER A 4 5.79 17.52 33.28
N VAL A 5 6.07 17.16 34.55
CA VAL A 5 6.65 15.86 34.89
C VAL A 5 5.63 14.77 34.57
N GLN A 6 5.98 13.84 33.69
CA GLN A 6 5.10 12.74 33.31
C GLN A 6 5.41 11.44 34.05
N THR A 7 6.67 11.26 34.52
CA THR A 7 7.10 10.03 35.20
C THR A 7 7.65 10.38 36.60
N ALA A 8 7.04 9.81 37.64
CA ALA A 8 7.57 9.90 39.00
C ALA A 8 8.47 8.70 39.31
N ILE A 9 9.68 8.95 39.77
CA ILE A 9 10.62 7.95 40.29
C ILE A 9 10.66 8.07 41.80
N ILE A 10 10.07 7.11 42.52
CA ILE A 10 9.92 7.12 43.98
C ILE A 10 11.00 6.24 44.58
N LEU A 11 11.88 6.85 45.39
CA LEU A 11 12.93 6.15 46.12
C LEU A 11 12.51 5.86 47.55
N ILE A 12 12.71 4.61 47.96
CA ILE A 12 12.50 4.19 49.35
C ILE A 12 13.76 4.36 50.20
N SER A 13 14.93 4.26 49.58
CA SER A 13 16.23 4.43 50.25
C SER A 13 17.17 5.24 49.39
N GLU A 14 17.94 6.13 50.00
CA GLU A 14 18.98 6.94 49.37
C GLU A 14 20.06 6.08 48.70
N SER A 15 20.31 4.87 49.21
CA SER A 15 21.27 3.93 48.62
C SER A 15 20.95 3.53 47.16
N SER A 16 19.71 3.66 46.73
CA SER A 16 19.27 3.41 45.36
C SER A 16 19.28 4.64 44.44
N LEU A 17 19.79 5.79 44.90
CA LEU A 17 19.86 7.02 44.13
C LEU A 17 20.65 6.90 42.82
N PRO A 18 21.76 6.14 42.73
CA PRO A 18 22.44 5.90 41.46
C PRO A 18 21.55 5.23 40.40
N ILE A 19 20.71 4.27 40.81
CA ILE A 19 19.76 3.59 39.92
C ILE A 19 18.70 4.60 39.43
N ALA A 20 18.14 5.41 40.36
CA ALA A 20 17.14 6.41 40.00
C ALA A 20 17.67 7.44 39.00
N ARG A 21 18.91 7.94 39.24
CA ARG A 21 19.56 8.88 38.33
C ARG A 21 19.82 8.28 36.94
N ASN A 22 20.19 7.02 36.88
CA ASN A 22 20.37 6.31 35.62
C ASN A 22 19.06 6.21 34.86
N ILE A 23 17.97 5.84 35.51
CA ILE A 23 16.64 5.75 34.91
C ILE A 23 16.15 7.13 34.47
N SER A 24 16.30 8.17 35.33
CA SER A 24 15.86 9.53 35.03
C SER A 24 16.60 10.16 33.85
N ARG A 25 17.86 9.78 33.60
CA ARG A 25 18.64 10.29 32.47
C ARG A 25 18.08 9.80 31.12
N GLU A 26 17.57 8.58 31.09
CA GLU A 26 17.05 7.95 29.89
C GLU A 26 15.53 8.18 29.70
N LEU A 27 14.79 8.43 30.78
CA LEU A 27 13.36 8.77 30.74
C LEU A 27 13.15 10.28 30.74
N ALA A 28 12.85 10.85 29.59
CA ALA A 28 12.51 12.27 29.47
C ALA A 28 11.31 12.61 30.36
N GLU A 29 11.25 13.87 30.87
CA GLU A 29 10.15 14.40 31.70
C GLU A 29 9.93 13.59 32.99
N SER A 30 10.98 13.08 33.61
CA SER A 30 10.95 12.37 34.88
C SER A 30 11.49 13.24 36.04
N ALA A 31 10.94 13.03 37.24
CA ALA A 31 11.45 13.60 38.48
C ALA A 31 11.62 12.52 39.56
N ILE A 32 12.62 12.71 40.43
CA ILE A 32 12.97 11.78 41.52
C ILE A 32 12.42 12.32 42.84
N TYR A 33 11.69 11.48 43.56
CA TYR A 33 11.06 11.79 44.85
C TYR A 33 11.62 10.89 45.94
N LEU A 34 12.00 11.49 47.08
CA LEU A 34 12.58 10.78 48.21
C LEU A 34 12.02 11.31 49.54
N LYS A 35 11.84 10.45 50.52
CA LYS A 35 11.59 10.86 51.90
C LYS A 35 12.93 11.21 52.57
N GLY A 36 13.30 12.49 52.56
CA GLY A 36 14.58 13.04 53.00
C GLY A 36 15.16 14.00 51.97
N GLU A 37 16.28 14.62 52.30
CA GLU A 37 16.96 15.59 51.44
C GLU A 37 18.11 14.90 50.69
N ALA A 38 18.08 14.96 49.35
CA ALA A 38 19.18 14.54 48.51
C ALA A 38 19.27 15.44 47.26
N GLU A 39 20.46 15.69 46.76
CA GLU A 39 20.70 16.56 45.61
C GLU A 39 20.01 16.03 44.35
N GLY A 40 19.21 16.86 43.72
CA GLY A 40 18.46 16.54 42.51
C GLY A 40 17.20 15.67 42.75
N CYS A 41 16.72 15.63 44.00
CA CYS A 41 15.48 14.97 44.39
C CYS A 41 14.47 15.94 44.98
N GLU A 42 13.20 15.71 44.74
CA GLU A 42 12.12 16.38 45.43
C GLU A 42 11.79 15.66 46.73
N THR A 43 11.63 16.42 47.83
CA THR A 43 11.39 15.86 49.17
C THR A 43 9.90 15.60 49.36
N ILE A 44 9.56 14.38 49.78
CA ILE A 44 8.19 14.00 50.15
C ILE A 44 8.14 13.58 51.62
N THR A 45 7.01 13.83 52.26
CA THR A 45 6.83 13.53 53.71
C THR A 45 6.36 12.08 53.94
N SER A 46 5.55 11.56 53.04
CA SER A 46 4.95 10.24 53.12
C SER A 46 4.67 9.66 51.72
N TYR A 47 5.07 8.42 51.47
CA TYR A 47 4.82 7.75 50.18
C TYR A 47 3.33 7.61 49.87
N SER A 48 2.53 7.12 50.83
CA SER A 48 1.09 6.99 50.69
C SER A 48 0.35 8.34 50.67
N GLY A 49 0.85 9.35 51.38
CA GLY A 49 0.32 10.74 51.30
C GLY A 49 0.53 11.33 49.93
N PHE A 50 1.77 11.26 49.43
CA PHE A 50 2.13 11.73 48.07
C PHE A 50 1.32 11.04 46.98
N MET A 51 1.16 9.70 47.07
CA MET A 51 0.34 8.98 46.13
C MET A 51 -1.14 9.37 46.18
N LYS A 52 -1.71 9.63 47.35
CA LYS A 52 -3.12 10.09 47.45
C LYS A 52 -3.35 11.44 46.76
N GLU A 53 -2.36 12.33 46.80
CA GLU A 53 -2.47 13.66 46.21
C GLU A 53 -2.13 13.66 44.71
N HIS A 54 -1.15 12.88 44.27
CA HIS A 54 -0.52 13.00 42.96
C HIS A 54 -0.60 11.76 42.06
N PHE A 55 -1.25 10.67 42.47
CA PHE A 55 -1.27 9.42 41.72
C PHE A 55 -1.76 9.57 40.27
N SER A 56 -2.78 10.43 40.08
CA SER A 56 -3.40 10.65 38.78
C SER A 56 -2.71 11.75 37.93
N ASP A 57 -1.70 12.45 38.49
CA ASP A 57 -0.98 13.53 37.81
C ASP A 57 0.09 12.96 36.87
N PHE A 58 0.54 11.74 37.13
CA PHE A 58 1.58 11.06 36.37
C PHE A 58 1.01 10.08 35.36
N LYS A 59 1.69 9.90 34.24
CA LYS A 59 1.45 8.79 33.31
C LYS A 59 2.10 7.49 33.79
N ALA A 60 3.27 7.61 34.45
CA ALA A 60 4.02 6.46 34.94
C ALA A 60 4.66 6.73 36.33
N ILE A 61 4.75 5.69 37.13
CA ILE A 61 5.36 5.70 38.45
C ILE A 61 6.34 4.52 38.55
N VAL A 62 7.59 4.84 38.86
CA VAL A 62 8.68 3.87 39.08
C VAL A 62 9.03 3.87 40.57
N PHE A 63 8.64 2.81 41.29
CA PHE A 63 9.07 2.61 42.67
C PHE A 63 10.41 1.87 42.70
N ILE A 64 11.39 2.40 43.46
CA ILE A 64 12.67 1.73 43.67
C ILE A 64 12.77 1.30 45.13
N GLY A 65 12.63 0.02 45.39
CA GLY A 65 12.62 -0.58 46.73
C GLY A 65 11.75 -1.81 46.83
N ALA A 66 11.33 -2.17 48.06
CA ALA A 66 10.54 -3.37 48.27
C ALA A 66 9.12 -3.29 47.68
N LEU A 67 8.72 -4.28 46.88
CA LEU A 67 7.40 -4.38 46.23
C LEU A 67 6.24 -4.15 47.22
N GLY A 68 6.31 -4.72 48.42
CA GLY A 68 5.27 -4.54 49.44
C GLY A 68 5.05 -3.10 49.89
N ILE A 69 6.07 -2.23 49.81
CA ILE A 69 5.95 -0.80 50.10
C ILE A 69 5.25 -0.10 48.94
N CYS A 70 5.64 -0.42 47.69
CA CYS A 70 4.98 0.07 46.48
C CYS A 70 3.47 -0.20 46.55
N VAL A 71 3.08 -1.46 46.73
CA VAL A 71 1.68 -1.88 46.77
C VAL A 71 0.89 -1.16 47.87
N ARG A 72 1.42 -1.09 49.08
CA ARG A 72 0.74 -0.36 50.19
C ARG A 72 0.62 1.14 49.94
N SER A 73 1.57 1.75 49.25
CA SER A 73 1.53 3.17 48.94
C SER A 73 0.45 3.55 47.95
N ILE A 74 0.14 2.67 46.98
CA ILE A 74 -0.84 2.93 45.93
C ILE A 74 -2.22 2.31 46.18
N ALA A 75 -2.36 1.37 47.13
CA ALA A 75 -3.57 0.58 47.31
C ALA A 75 -4.87 1.40 47.44
N SER A 76 -4.83 2.54 48.10
CA SER A 76 -5.99 3.43 48.25
C SER A 76 -6.26 4.36 47.06
N CYS A 77 -5.38 4.37 46.06
CA CYS A 77 -5.46 5.23 44.88
C CYS A 77 -5.96 4.49 43.65
N ILE A 78 -5.87 3.17 43.65
CA ILE A 78 -6.23 2.31 42.51
C ILE A 78 -7.74 2.40 42.23
N ARG A 79 -8.10 2.67 40.98
CA ARG A 79 -9.49 2.78 40.52
C ARG A 79 -9.81 1.77 39.42
N ASN A 80 -9.17 1.89 38.28
CA ASN A 80 -9.39 0.98 37.16
C ASN A 80 -8.20 1.01 36.17
N LYS A 81 -8.07 -0.07 35.38
CA LYS A 81 -6.96 -0.26 34.43
C LYS A 81 -6.91 0.73 33.27
N TYR A 82 -7.94 1.53 33.04
CA TYR A 82 -8.03 2.47 31.92
C TYR A 82 -7.57 3.86 32.27
N THR A 83 -7.61 4.22 33.57
CA THR A 83 -7.29 5.57 34.05
C THR A 83 -6.10 5.62 34.98
N ASP A 84 -5.76 4.49 35.62
CA ASP A 84 -4.64 4.41 36.55
C ASP A 84 -3.30 4.45 35.78
N PRO A 85 -2.28 5.19 36.27
CA PRO A 85 -0.96 5.25 35.66
C PRO A 85 -0.29 3.88 35.60
N ALA A 86 0.70 3.74 34.70
CA ALA A 86 1.62 2.62 34.73
C ALA A 86 2.41 2.62 36.05
N VAL A 87 2.39 1.52 36.80
CA VAL A 87 3.23 1.40 37.99
C VAL A 87 4.15 0.21 37.84
N ILE A 88 5.45 0.46 38.00
CA ILE A 88 6.48 -0.59 38.03
C ILE A 88 7.27 -0.49 39.33
N ASN A 89 7.81 -1.63 39.78
CA ASN A 89 8.68 -1.71 40.93
C ASN A 89 10.05 -2.25 40.53
N VAL A 90 11.08 -1.53 40.91
CA VAL A 90 12.49 -1.93 40.76
C VAL A 90 13.00 -2.29 42.17
N ASP A 91 13.61 -3.43 42.32
CA ASP A 91 14.21 -3.79 43.60
C ASP A 91 15.42 -2.87 43.93
N SER A 92 15.83 -2.83 45.19
CA SER A 92 16.88 -1.91 45.63
C SER A 92 18.25 -2.11 44.95
N THR A 93 18.46 -3.23 44.28
CA THR A 93 19.68 -3.54 43.53
C THR A 93 19.57 -3.29 42.05
N GLY A 94 18.37 -3.03 41.53
CA GLY A 94 18.09 -2.87 40.09
C GLY A 94 18.02 -4.17 39.32
N ARG A 95 18.07 -5.34 40.00
CA ARG A 95 18.11 -6.67 39.38
C ARG A 95 16.76 -7.09 38.81
N PHE A 96 15.67 -6.79 39.52
CA PHE A 96 14.32 -7.16 39.12
C PHE A 96 13.47 -5.94 38.88
N VAL A 97 12.87 -5.84 37.70
CA VAL A 97 11.92 -4.81 37.33
C VAL A 97 10.56 -5.44 37.08
N ILE A 98 9.58 -5.11 37.92
CA ILE A 98 8.31 -5.80 38.01
C ILE A 98 7.17 -4.90 37.55
N SER A 99 6.37 -5.34 36.59
CA SER A 99 5.12 -4.67 36.20
C SER A 99 4.06 -4.89 37.28
N VAL A 100 3.58 -3.80 37.90
CA VAL A 100 2.67 -3.87 39.07
C VAL A 100 1.25 -3.51 38.71
N LEU A 101 1.04 -2.44 37.91
CA LEU A 101 -0.29 -1.92 37.57
C LEU A 101 -0.30 -1.36 36.15
N SER A 102 -1.47 -1.44 35.50
CA SER A 102 -1.71 -0.90 34.15
C SER A 102 -0.70 -1.38 33.11
N GLY A 103 -0.45 -2.70 33.10
CA GLY A 103 0.59 -3.33 32.29
C GLY A 103 0.44 -3.09 30.78
N HIS A 104 -0.77 -3.28 30.22
CA HIS A 104 -1.04 -3.09 28.79
C HIS A 104 -1.38 -1.66 28.44
N ILE A 105 -2.59 -1.20 28.76
CA ILE A 105 -3.13 0.12 28.38
C ILE A 105 -2.29 1.26 28.92
N GLY A 106 -1.87 1.16 30.18
CA GLY A 106 -1.01 2.18 30.80
C GLY A 106 0.46 2.12 30.35
N GLY A 107 0.87 1.06 29.62
CA GLY A 107 2.24 0.89 29.15
C GLY A 107 3.21 0.32 30.18
N GLY A 108 2.73 -0.18 31.32
CA GLY A 108 3.57 -0.69 32.42
C GLY A 108 4.50 -1.84 31.98
N ASN A 109 4.04 -2.76 31.11
CA ASN A 109 4.85 -3.87 30.62
C ASN A 109 6.02 -3.39 29.74
N GLU A 110 5.78 -2.40 28.88
CA GLU A 110 6.83 -1.83 28.03
C GLU A 110 7.81 -1.01 28.87
N LEU A 111 7.31 -0.19 29.79
CA LEU A 111 8.14 0.55 30.73
C LEU A 111 9.03 -0.39 31.57
N THR A 112 8.50 -1.54 31.99
CA THR A 112 9.26 -2.59 32.70
C THR A 112 10.43 -3.08 31.87
N ARG A 113 10.22 -3.37 30.58
CA ARG A 113 11.29 -3.80 29.66
C ARG A 113 12.33 -2.71 29.40
N ILE A 114 11.88 -1.44 29.26
CA ILE A 114 12.77 -0.29 29.08
C ILE A 114 13.67 -0.12 30.32
N VAL A 115 13.05 -0.07 31.50
CA VAL A 115 13.79 0.14 32.75
C VAL A 115 14.71 -1.04 33.08
N ALA A 116 14.32 -2.27 32.81
CA ALA A 116 15.19 -3.44 32.93
C ALA A 116 16.44 -3.34 32.03
N ARG A 117 16.31 -2.86 30.80
CA ARG A 117 17.47 -2.59 29.93
C ARG A 117 18.38 -1.50 30.49
N ILE A 118 17.82 -0.43 31.05
CA ILE A 118 18.59 0.68 31.66
C ILE A 118 19.37 0.21 32.87
N THR A 119 18.76 -0.64 33.71
CA THR A 119 19.40 -1.15 34.95
C THR A 119 20.29 -2.36 34.71
N GLY A 120 20.19 -3.01 33.54
CA GLY A 120 20.80 -4.33 33.27
C GLY A 120 20.10 -5.46 34.03
N GLY A 121 18.88 -5.25 34.51
CA GLY A 121 18.08 -6.18 35.28
C GLY A 121 17.16 -7.06 34.44
N GLU A 122 16.36 -7.88 35.11
CA GLU A 122 15.37 -8.78 34.54
C GLU A 122 13.97 -8.17 34.59
N ALA A 123 13.28 -8.14 33.43
CA ALA A 123 11.90 -7.67 33.34
C ALA A 123 10.92 -8.79 33.73
N ILE A 124 10.12 -8.56 34.77
CA ILE A 124 9.11 -9.48 35.27
C ILE A 124 7.73 -8.98 34.86
N VAL A 125 7.19 -9.58 33.78
CA VAL A 125 5.86 -9.33 33.25
C VAL A 125 5.01 -10.57 33.46
N THR A 126 3.86 -10.43 34.12
CA THR A 126 3.03 -11.57 34.53
C THR A 126 1.71 -11.69 33.78
N THR A 127 1.44 -10.78 32.82
CA THR A 127 0.20 -10.80 32.03
C THR A 127 0.15 -12.04 31.13
N GLN A 128 -1.00 -12.67 31.06
CA GLN A 128 -1.14 -13.97 30.38
C GLN A 128 -0.88 -13.86 28.87
N SER A 129 -1.34 -12.80 28.24
CA SER A 129 -1.10 -12.53 26.81
C SER A 129 0.39 -12.38 26.48
N ASP A 130 1.17 -11.65 27.30
CA ASP A 130 2.61 -11.52 27.12
C ASP A 130 3.32 -12.87 27.28
N ASN A 131 2.95 -13.65 28.29
CA ASN A 131 3.55 -14.96 28.56
C ASN A 131 3.25 -16.00 27.47
N GLN A 132 2.12 -15.86 26.77
CA GLN A 132 1.70 -16.76 25.69
C GLN A 132 2.00 -16.20 24.29
N GLN A 133 2.63 -15.03 24.18
CA GLN A 133 2.88 -14.32 22.92
C GLN A 133 1.60 -14.05 22.11
N LEU A 134 0.48 -13.81 22.81
CA LEU A 134 -0.80 -13.47 22.20
C LEU A 134 -0.99 -11.95 22.11
N TRP A 135 -1.89 -11.54 21.24
CA TRP A 135 -2.25 -10.13 21.11
C TRP A 135 -2.91 -9.60 22.38
N ALA A 136 -2.50 -8.42 22.82
CA ALA A 136 -3.19 -7.67 23.87
C ALA A 136 -4.32 -6.86 23.23
N LEU A 137 -5.51 -7.43 23.10
CA LEU A 137 -6.64 -6.87 22.34
C LEU A 137 -7.03 -5.46 22.80
N ASP A 138 -6.91 -5.17 24.08
CA ASP A 138 -7.20 -3.86 24.68
C ASP A 138 -6.19 -2.77 24.30
N THR A 139 -5.06 -3.11 23.70
CA THR A 139 -4.06 -2.15 23.23
C THR A 139 -4.25 -1.75 21.77
N PHE A 140 -5.10 -2.41 20.99
CA PHE A 140 -5.25 -2.14 19.56
C PHE A 140 -5.64 -0.70 19.25
N THR A 141 -6.49 -0.10 20.09
CA THR A 141 -6.87 1.31 19.94
C THR A 141 -5.70 2.26 20.09
N SER A 142 -4.85 2.09 21.08
CA SER A 142 -3.67 2.93 21.30
C SER A 142 -2.51 2.62 20.35
N ARG A 143 -2.32 1.33 20.03
CA ARG A 143 -1.21 0.86 19.17
C ARG A 143 -1.40 1.22 17.69
N TYR A 144 -2.62 1.08 17.18
CA TYR A 144 -2.93 1.26 15.76
C TYR A 144 -3.75 2.52 15.46
N GLY A 145 -4.17 3.28 16.49
CA GLY A 145 -5.04 4.44 16.33
C GLY A 145 -6.48 4.06 15.94
N TRP A 146 -6.85 2.78 16.09
CA TRP A 146 -8.21 2.33 15.84
C TRP A 146 -9.16 2.77 16.95
N ARG A 147 -10.45 2.75 16.67
CA ARG A 147 -11.49 3.02 17.65
C ARG A 147 -12.32 1.77 17.90
N THR A 148 -13.05 1.71 18.98
CA THR A 148 -13.93 0.59 19.30
C THR A 148 -15.19 1.09 20.05
N SER A 149 -16.29 0.41 19.84
CA SER A 149 -17.53 0.58 20.60
C SER A 149 -17.63 -0.38 21.81
N ALA A 150 -16.61 -1.22 22.00
CA ALA A 150 -16.60 -2.20 23.07
C ALA A 150 -16.66 -1.54 24.45
N THR A 151 -17.59 -2.04 25.28
CA THR A 151 -17.63 -1.70 26.70
C THR A 151 -16.51 -2.44 27.46
N PRO A 152 -16.12 -1.98 28.65
CA PRO A 152 -15.15 -2.72 29.47
C PRO A 152 -15.55 -4.19 29.72
N ALA A 153 -16.83 -4.48 29.83
CA ALA A 153 -17.34 -5.84 30.02
C ALA A 153 -17.17 -6.71 28.77
N SER A 154 -17.58 -6.23 27.59
CA SER A 154 -17.41 -6.96 26.33
C SER A 154 -15.94 -7.13 25.94
N MET A 155 -15.10 -6.12 26.19
CA MET A 155 -13.64 -6.22 25.99
C MET A 155 -13.03 -7.31 26.90
N ASN A 156 -13.36 -7.33 28.17
CA ASN A 156 -12.86 -8.34 29.11
C ASN A 156 -13.34 -9.75 28.72
N GLN A 157 -14.59 -9.88 28.25
CA GLN A 157 -15.11 -11.16 27.76
C GLN A 157 -14.32 -11.66 26.53
N ALA A 158 -14.07 -10.78 25.56
CA ALA A 158 -13.28 -11.11 24.36
C ALA A 158 -11.83 -11.49 24.73
N ILE A 159 -11.19 -10.73 25.63
CA ILE A 159 -9.85 -11.05 26.13
C ILE A 159 -9.83 -12.42 26.80
N PHE A 160 -10.81 -12.72 27.68
CA PHE A 160 -10.92 -14.02 28.34
C PHE A 160 -11.00 -15.16 27.33
N GLN A 161 -11.85 -15.07 26.32
CA GLN A 161 -11.97 -16.09 25.28
C GLN A 161 -10.67 -16.25 24.50
N PHE A 162 -10.06 -15.14 24.09
CA PHE A 162 -8.85 -15.14 23.28
C PHE A 162 -7.64 -15.73 23.99
N VAL A 163 -7.38 -15.33 25.26
CA VAL A 163 -6.23 -15.86 26.02
C VAL A 163 -6.41 -17.32 26.46
N ASN A 164 -7.66 -17.82 26.53
CA ASN A 164 -7.95 -19.23 26.74
C ASN A 164 -7.94 -20.05 25.44
N LYS A 165 -7.48 -19.45 24.34
CA LYS A 165 -7.32 -20.09 23.03
C LYS A 165 -8.62 -20.66 22.44
N HIS A 166 -9.75 -20.01 22.70
CA HIS A 166 -10.99 -20.34 22.04
C HIS A 166 -10.86 -20.04 20.54
N LYS A 167 -11.45 -20.90 19.69
CA LYS A 167 -11.38 -20.74 18.24
C LYS A 167 -11.94 -19.37 17.84
N THR A 168 -11.09 -18.54 17.24
CA THR A 168 -11.36 -17.13 16.94
C THR A 168 -11.35 -16.88 15.44
N ALA A 169 -12.36 -16.20 14.91
CA ALA A 169 -12.34 -15.66 13.57
C ALA A 169 -11.88 -14.20 13.58
N LEU A 170 -10.92 -13.84 12.74
CA LEU A 170 -10.46 -12.48 12.53
C LEU A 170 -10.86 -11.99 11.14
N LEU A 171 -11.80 -11.04 11.07
CA LEU A 171 -12.24 -10.43 9.83
C LEU A 171 -11.47 -9.12 9.59
N LEU A 172 -10.60 -9.11 8.60
CA LEU A 172 -9.84 -7.94 8.17
C LEU A 172 -10.45 -7.37 6.88
N SER A 173 -11.45 -6.49 6.99
CA SER A 173 -12.16 -5.95 5.83
C SER A 173 -11.51 -4.72 5.19
N VAL A 174 -10.45 -4.18 5.79
CA VAL A 174 -9.60 -3.11 5.24
C VAL A 174 -8.12 -3.44 5.39
N LYS A 175 -7.27 -2.65 4.71
CA LYS A 175 -5.81 -2.70 4.82
C LYS A 175 -5.31 -1.48 5.59
N ASP A 176 -4.43 -1.71 6.54
CA ASP A 176 -3.57 -0.69 7.14
C ASP A 176 -2.34 -1.35 7.78
N LYS A 177 -1.51 -0.56 8.46
CA LYS A 177 -0.32 -1.08 9.14
C LYS A 177 -0.70 -2.11 10.23
N GLY A 178 -1.77 -1.88 10.97
CA GLY A 178 -2.20 -2.76 12.04
C GLY A 178 -2.71 -4.10 11.49
N THR A 179 -3.53 -4.10 10.44
CA THR A 179 -3.99 -5.34 9.80
C THR A 179 -2.85 -6.16 9.23
N ALA A 180 -1.82 -5.51 8.66
CA ALA A 180 -0.63 -6.21 8.16
C ALA A 180 0.18 -6.87 9.30
N GLU A 181 0.32 -6.21 10.45
CA GLU A 181 0.96 -6.79 11.63
C GLU A 181 0.18 -7.99 12.19
N LEU A 182 -1.17 -7.91 12.24
CA LEU A 182 -2.02 -9.03 12.67
C LEU A 182 -1.91 -10.23 11.72
N GLU A 183 -1.85 -10.00 10.40
CA GLU A 183 -1.64 -11.06 9.42
C GLU A 183 -0.30 -11.80 9.62
N GLN A 184 0.77 -11.07 9.94
CA GLN A 184 2.10 -11.64 10.16
C GLN A 184 2.24 -12.38 11.49
N SER A 185 1.49 -11.97 12.52
CA SER A 185 1.60 -12.48 13.90
C SER A 185 0.38 -13.30 14.35
N CYS A 186 -0.37 -13.86 13.41
CA CYS A 186 -1.62 -14.56 13.69
C CYS A 186 -1.41 -15.78 14.58
N PRO A 187 -2.08 -15.87 15.76
CA PRO A 187 -2.00 -17.04 16.62
C PRO A 187 -2.67 -18.27 16.02
N GLU A 188 -2.20 -19.47 16.36
CA GLU A 188 -2.68 -20.75 15.82
C GLU A 188 -4.19 -21.01 15.98
N HIS A 189 -4.82 -20.46 17.05
CA HIS A 189 -6.25 -20.61 17.29
C HIS A 189 -7.12 -19.56 16.60
N THR A 190 -6.54 -18.77 15.68
CA THR A 190 -7.21 -17.68 14.98
C THR A 190 -7.12 -17.88 13.47
N ASP A 191 -8.27 -17.89 12.80
CA ASP A 191 -8.34 -17.96 11.34
C ASP A 191 -8.68 -16.57 10.78
N ILE A 192 -7.96 -16.17 9.72
CA ILE A 192 -8.12 -14.86 9.08
C ILE A 192 -9.08 -14.96 7.91
N TYR A 193 -10.00 -14.01 7.85
CA TYR A 193 -10.96 -13.84 6.76
C TYR A 193 -10.96 -12.40 6.25
N TYR A 194 -11.36 -12.22 5.00
CA TYR A 194 -11.44 -10.90 4.37
C TYR A 194 -12.88 -10.50 4.02
N ARG A 195 -13.81 -11.46 4.02
CA ARG A 195 -15.23 -11.28 3.78
C ARG A 195 -16.04 -12.03 4.82
N LEU A 196 -17.11 -11.44 5.30
CA LEU A 196 -17.97 -12.03 6.34
C LEU A 196 -18.62 -13.33 5.87
N GLU A 197 -19.01 -13.39 4.60
CA GLU A 197 -19.71 -14.54 3.98
C GLU A 197 -18.84 -15.81 3.95
N GLU A 198 -17.52 -15.65 4.08
CA GLU A 198 -16.57 -16.77 4.09
C GLU A 198 -16.43 -17.42 5.48
N ILE A 199 -16.98 -16.80 6.55
CA ILE A 199 -16.79 -17.25 7.93
C ILE A 199 -17.87 -18.25 8.32
N PRO A 200 -17.53 -19.52 8.63
CA PRO A 200 -18.47 -20.46 9.23
C PRO A 200 -18.66 -20.13 10.71
N LEU A 201 -19.43 -19.08 11.01
CA LEU A 201 -19.58 -18.50 12.35
C LEU A 201 -19.92 -19.52 13.46
N ALA A 202 -20.62 -20.61 13.11
CA ALA A 202 -20.98 -21.65 14.07
C ALA A 202 -19.77 -22.43 14.63
N GLU A 203 -18.62 -22.35 13.97
CA GLU A 203 -17.39 -23.01 14.40
C GLU A 203 -16.54 -22.18 15.38
N TYR A 204 -16.89 -20.89 15.56
CA TYR A 204 -16.10 -19.95 16.35
C TYR A 204 -16.81 -19.54 17.64
N GLN A 205 -16.01 -19.20 18.65
CA GLN A 205 -16.47 -18.69 19.94
C GLN A 205 -16.25 -17.18 20.08
N LEU A 206 -15.40 -16.61 19.21
CA LEU A 206 -15.11 -15.18 19.18
C LEU A 206 -14.96 -14.71 17.73
N LEU A 207 -15.57 -13.57 17.39
CA LEU A 207 -15.31 -12.84 16.16
C LEU A 207 -14.61 -11.53 16.51
N ILE A 208 -13.46 -11.30 15.89
CA ILE A 208 -12.77 -9.99 15.92
C ILE A 208 -12.89 -9.38 14.54
N THR A 209 -13.37 -8.13 14.43
CA THR A 209 -13.48 -7.44 13.16
C THR A 209 -12.64 -6.17 13.13
N VAL A 210 -12.02 -5.90 11.99
CA VAL A 210 -11.25 -4.68 11.74
C VAL A 210 -11.71 -4.07 10.42
N GLY A 211 -12.43 -2.96 10.49
CA GLY A 211 -12.97 -2.29 9.31
C GLY A 211 -14.02 -1.23 9.65
N PRO A 212 -14.54 -0.51 8.66
CA PRO A 212 -15.50 0.55 8.88
C PRO A 212 -16.95 0.06 9.05
N TRP A 213 -17.20 -1.25 8.87
CA TRP A 213 -18.56 -1.80 8.89
C TRP A 213 -18.97 -2.26 10.28
N GLU A 214 -20.27 -2.04 10.60
CA GLU A 214 -20.93 -2.61 11.76
C GLU A 214 -21.43 -4.00 11.43
N TYR A 215 -21.07 -4.98 12.25
CA TYR A 215 -21.47 -6.37 12.09
C TYR A 215 -22.35 -6.81 13.28
N ASP A 216 -23.45 -7.47 12.99
CA ASP A 216 -24.28 -8.18 13.96
C ASP A 216 -24.09 -9.69 13.76
N ALA A 217 -23.44 -10.35 14.70
CA ALA A 217 -23.14 -11.77 14.62
C ALA A 217 -23.69 -12.52 15.84
N PRO A 218 -24.07 -13.80 15.69
CA PRO A 218 -24.67 -14.60 16.77
C PRO A 218 -23.67 -15.05 17.85
N ILE A 219 -22.41 -14.66 17.72
CA ILE A 219 -21.32 -14.99 18.67
C ILE A 219 -20.73 -13.70 19.25
N PRO A 220 -20.05 -13.75 20.40
CA PRO A 220 -19.31 -12.62 20.96
C PRO A 220 -18.43 -11.96 19.92
N THR A 221 -18.61 -10.66 19.72
CA THR A 221 -17.92 -9.90 18.66
C THR A 221 -17.21 -8.70 19.26
N LEU A 222 -15.93 -8.54 18.91
CA LEU A 222 -15.11 -7.39 19.24
C LEU A 222 -14.79 -6.62 17.96
N GLN A 223 -15.28 -5.39 17.85
CA GLN A 223 -15.15 -4.59 16.64
C GLN A 223 -14.18 -3.43 16.81
N PHE A 224 -13.23 -3.31 15.87
CA PHE A 224 -12.29 -2.21 15.77
C PHE A 224 -12.51 -1.44 14.47
N TYR A 225 -12.47 -0.11 14.56
CA TYR A 225 -12.76 0.81 13.48
C TYR A 225 -11.53 1.66 13.15
N PRO A 226 -10.71 1.25 12.16
CA PRO A 226 -9.68 2.10 11.59
C PRO A 226 -10.30 3.39 11.01
N PRO A 227 -9.66 4.58 11.16
CA PRO A 227 -10.14 5.82 10.57
C PRO A 227 -9.87 5.84 9.06
N VAL A 228 -10.83 5.36 8.27
CA VAL A 228 -10.70 5.13 6.82
C VAL A 228 -11.84 5.73 5.99
N LEU A 229 -12.88 6.30 6.64
CA LEU A 229 -14.02 6.91 5.95
C LEU A 229 -13.83 8.42 5.80
N HIS A 230 -14.08 8.92 4.61
CA HIS A 230 -14.01 10.34 4.26
C HIS A 230 -15.40 10.85 3.88
N ILE A 231 -15.92 11.82 4.64
CA ILE A 231 -17.22 12.41 4.39
C ILE A 231 -17.06 13.73 3.65
N GLY A 232 -17.58 13.80 2.43
CA GLY A 232 -17.68 15.05 1.70
C GLY A 232 -19.05 15.70 1.93
N VAL A 233 -19.08 17.02 2.15
CA VAL A 233 -20.27 17.78 2.51
C VAL A 233 -20.47 18.97 1.60
N GLY A 234 -21.68 19.11 1.07
CA GLY A 234 -22.16 20.30 0.38
C GLY A 234 -23.41 20.85 1.08
N CYS A 235 -23.55 22.16 1.17
CA CYS A 235 -24.72 22.77 1.80
C CYS A 235 -25.10 24.11 1.18
N LYS A 236 -26.32 24.58 1.43
CA LYS A 236 -26.70 25.95 1.10
C LYS A 236 -25.94 26.96 1.96
N LYS A 237 -25.97 28.22 1.58
CA LYS A 237 -25.37 29.31 2.37
C LYS A 237 -26.08 29.45 3.73
N GLU A 238 -25.30 29.66 4.80
CA GLU A 238 -25.80 29.78 6.18
C GLU A 238 -26.64 28.55 6.61
N CYS A 239 -26.17 27.36 6.29
CA CYS A 239 -26.86 26.12 6.60
C CYS A 239 -26.90 25.84 8.10
N SER A 240 -28.12 25.74 8.67
CA SER A 240 -28.30 25.38 10.08
C SER A 240 -27.74 23.98 10.36
N PRO A 241 -26.89 23.80 11.38
CA PRO A 241 -26.35 22.50 11.74
C PRO A 241 -27.31 21.61 12.54
N GLN A 242 -28.45 22.18 13.01
CA GLN A 242 -29.33 21.50 13.94
C GLN A 242 -29.83 20.14 13.42
N GLY A 243 -29.51 19.08 14.17
CA GLY A 243 -29.95 17.71 13.88
C GLY A 243 -29.16 17.03 12.74
N VAL A 244 -28.31 17.75 12.00
CA VAL A 244 -27.64 17.22 10.80
C VAL A 244 -26.63 16.14 11.19
N CYS A 245 -25.82 16.35 12.21
CA CYS A 245 -24.82 15.36 12.64
C CYS A 245 -25.48 14.05 13.11
N ILE A 246 -26.56 14.15 13.89
CA ILE A 246 -27.31 12.97 14.35
C ILE A 246 -27.90 12.22 13.16
N TYR A 247 -28.47 12.95 12.19
CA TYR A 247 -28.97 12.35 10.95
C TYR A 247 -27.88 11.62 10.19
N MET A 248 -26.72 12.26 9.98
CA MET A 248 -25.60 11.66 9.25
C MET A 248 -25.06 10.40 9.96
N LYS A 249 -24.92 10.43 11.30
CA LYS A 249 -24.50 9.25 12.07
C LYS A 249 -25.50 8.10 11.93
N ASN A 250 -26.79 8.38 12.00
CA ASN A 250 -27.83 7.38 11.82
C ASN A 250 -27.86 6.83 10.38
N GLU A 251 -27.61 7.67 9.39
CA GLU A 251 -27.56 7.24 7.99
C GLU A 251 -26.33 6.36 7.71
N LEU A 252 -25.17 6.66 8.31
CA LEU A 252 -24.01 5.77 8.29
C LEU A 252 -24.38 4.39 8.84
N LEU A 253 -24.99 4.33 10.03
CA LEU A 253 -25.39 3.06 10.66
C LEU A 253 -26.41 2.28 9.83
N ARG A 254 -27.34 2.95 9.14
CA ARG A 254 -28.29 2.30 8.21
C ARG A 254 -27.58 1.63 7.02
N HIS A 255 -26.45 2.18 6.62
CA HIS A 255 -25.58 1.59 5.61
C HIS A 255 -24.51 0.66 6.20
N HIS A 256 -24.70 0.22 7.44
CA HIS A 256 -23.76 -0.62 8.20
C HIS A 256 -22.35 -0.02 8.30
N LEU A 257 -22.21 1.32 8.28
CA LEU A 257 -20.95 2.02 8.44
C LEU A 257 -20.86 2.64 9.84
N SER A 258 -19.73 2.41 10.51
CA SER A 258 -19.53 3.00 11.84
C SER A 258 -19.10 4.46 11.77
N PRO A 259 -19.78 5.37 12.48
CA PRO A 259 -19.30 6.74 12.65
C PRO A 259 -17.89 6.82 13.29
N LEU A 260 -17.47 5.78 14.01
CA LEU A 260 -16.13 5.69 14.61
C LEU A 260 -15.03 5.52 13.56
N ALA A 261 -15.34 5.06 12.36
CA ALA A 261 -14.38 4.91 11.27
C ALA A 261 -14.13 6.20 10.47
N VAL A 262 -14.80 7.32 10.81
CA VAL A 262 -14.65 8.59 10.08
C VAL A 262 -13.27 9.17 10.32
N LYS A 263 -12.50 9.36 9.23
CA LYS A 263 -11.17 9.95 9.21
C LYS A 263 -11.21 11.44 8.95
N SER A 264 -12.02 11.89 7.98
CA SER A 264 -12.09 13.30 7.64
C SER A 264 -13.49 13.78 7.25
N ILE A 265 -13.70 15.07 7.44
CA ILE A 265 -14.78 15.87 6.85
C ILE A 265 -14.17 16.73 5.76
N SER A 266 -14.79 16.83 4.60
CA SER A 266 -14.27 17.61 3.48
C SER A 266 -15.34 18.43 2.79
N THR A 267 -14.95 19.58 2.23
CA THR A 267 -15.83 20.46 1.47
C THR A 267 -15.02 21.36 0.52
N ILE A 268 -15.74 22.19 -0.27
CA ILE A 268 -15.14 23.20 -1.12
C ILE A 268 -14.87 24.52 -0.36
N GLU A 269 -13.87 25.29 -0.77
CA GLU A 269 -13.46 26.56 -0.12
C GLU A 269 -14.61 27.55 0.05
N LEU A 270 -15.55 27.60 -0.89
CA LEU A 270 -16.76 28.43 -0.82
C LEU A 270 -17.65 28.10 0.41
N LYS A 271 -17.42 26.97 1.07
CA LYS A 271 -18.22 26.47 2.20
C LYS A 271 -17.41 26.37 3.50
N LYS A 272 -16.17 26.82 3.52
CA LYS A 272 -15.28 26.68 4.70
C LYS A 272 -15.81 27.32 5.97
N ASP A 273 -16.49 28.44 5.85
CA ASP A 273 -17.00 29.23 6.99
C ASP A 273 -18.48 28.93 7.32
N GLU A 274 -19.07 27.90 6.73
CA GLU A 274 -20.45 27.52 7.00
C GLU A 274 -20.61 26.89 8.41
N PRO A 275 -21.63 27.32 9.19
CA PRO A 275 -21.84 26.80 10.54
C PRO A 275 -21.94 25.26 10.61
N LEU A 276 -22.53 24.66 9.58
CA LEU A 276 -22.64 23.20 9.48
C LEU A 276 -21.28 22.52 9.44
N ILE A 277 -20.31 23.05 8.71
CA ILE A 277 -18.97 22.44 8.57
C ILE A 277 -18.23 22.48 9.89
N ALA A 278 -18.26 23.63 10.61
CA ALA A 278 -17.66 23.76 11.92
C ALA A 278 -18.28 22.81 12.95
N GLU A 279 -19.61 22.67 12.97
CA GLU A 279 -20.29 21.76 13.87
C GLU A 279 -19.96 20.30 13.58
N LEU A 280 -19.96 19.88 12.30
CA LEU A 280 -19.61 18.51 11.92
C LEU A 280 -18.17 18.16 12.33
N HIS A 281 -17.23 19.04 12.11
CA HIS A 281 -15.83 18.83 12.55
C HIS A 281 -15.72 18.69 14.07
N THR A 282 -16.49 19.46 14.84
CA THR A 282 -16.57 19.35 16.31
C THR A 282 -17.19 18.01 16.74
N GLN A 283 -18.29 17.60 16.10
CA GLN A 283 -19.05 16.40 16.48
C GLN A 283 -18.39 15.08 16.04
N PHE A 284 -17.54 15.12 15.00
CA PHE A 284 -16.62 14.05 14.63
C PHE A 284 -15.23 14.39 15.16
N SER A 285 -15.11 14.53 16.48
CA SER A 285 -14.00 15.16 17.24
C SER A 285 -12.58 14.69 16.94
N ASN A 286 -12.42 13.55 16.28
CA ASN A 286 -11.12 13.00 15.89
C ASN A 286 -10.96 12.93 14.36
N SER A 287 -11.72 13.74 13.62
CA SER A 287 -11.62 13.81 12.16
C SER A 287 -10.77 14.99 11.72
N GLU A 288 -10.09 14.85 10.60
CA GLU A 288 -9.40 15.92 9.89
C GLU A 288 -10.42 16.76 9.10
N LEU A 289 -10.18 18.06 8.96
CA LEU A 289 -10.98 18.94 8.10
C LEU A 289 -10.20 19.27 6.83
N HIS A 290 -10.73 18.90 5.66
CA HIS A 290 -10.12 19.22 4.37
C HIS A 290 -10.98 20.22 3.59
N ILE A 291 -10.37 21.32 3.19
CA ILE A 291 -10.98 22.38 2.38
C ILE A 291 -10.28 22.43 1.03
N TYR A 292 -11.01 22.17 -0.05
CA TYR A 292 -10.47 22.10 -1.40
C TYR A 292 -10.88 23.30 -2.25
N LYS A 293 -10.00 23.77 -3.12
CA LYS A 293 -10.33 24.75 -4.16
C LYS A 293 -11.14 24.08 -5.27
N ALA A 294 -11.88 24.88 -6.05
CA ALA A 294 -12.67 24.36 -7.16
C ALA A 294 -11.83 23.60 -8.19
N GLU A 295 -10.61 24.10 -8.48
CA GLU A 295 -9.69 23.48 -9.44
C GLU A 295 -9.23 22.09 -9.01
N GLU A 296 -9.13 21.82 -7.69
CA GLU A 296 -8.72 20.53 -7.15
C GLU A 296 -9.84 19.47 -7.24
N LEU A 297 -11.08 19.90 -7.48
CA LEU A 297 -12.27 19.04 -7.57
C LEU A 297 -12.86 18.97 -8.99
N ALA A 298 -12.44 19.85 -9.91
CA ALA A 298 -13.06 20.03 -11.22
C ALA A 298 -12.95 18.79 -12.14
N ASP A 299 -11.83 18.07 -12.05
CA ASP A 299 -11.55 16.90 -12.90
C ASP A 299 -12.08 15.58 -12.28
N ILE A 300 -12.77 15.65 -11.13
CA ILE A 300 -13.29 14.46 -10.45
C ILE A 300 -14.67 14.12 -10.99
N SER A 301 -14.75 13.01 -11.72
CA SER A 301 -16.04 12.47 -12.16
C SER A 301 -16.86 11.96 -10.97
N VAL A 302 -18.11 12.38 -10.91
CA VAL A 302 -19.05 12.00 -9.83
C VAL A 302 -20.27 11.27 -10.39
N PRO A 303 -20.84 10.28 -9.67
CA PRO A 303 -22.01 9.54 -10.12
C PRO A 303 -23.27 10.43 -10.27
N ASN A 304 -23.41 11.47 -9.43
CA ASN A 304 -24.61 12.30 -9.36
C ASN A 304 -24.28 13.78 -9.62
N PRO A 305 -23.95 14.18 -10.87
CA PRO A 305 -23.63 15.55 -11.22
C PRO A 305 -24.85 16.47 -11.07
N SER A 306 -24.61 17.77 -10.90
CA SER A 306 -25.66 18.79 -10.76
C SER A 306 -25.27 20.07 -11.49
N GLU A 307 -25.97 20.41 -12.57
CA GLU A 307 -25.75 21.64 -13.34
C GLU A 307 -25.79 22.88 -12.45
N LYS A 308 -26.79 22.97 -11.56
CA LYS A 308 -26.92 24.11 -10.63
C LYS A 308 -25.71 24.26 -9.69
N VAL A 309 -25.10 23.15 -9.26
CA VAL A 309 -23.89 23.18 -8.44
C VAL A 309 -22.71 23.60 -9.28
N LYS A 310 -22.62 23.09 -10.51
CA LYS A 310 -21.55 23.42 -11.46
C LYS A 310 -21.53 24.92 -11.83
N GLU A 311 -22.70 25.52 -12.07
CA GLU A 311 -22.83 26.96 -12.33
C GLU A 311 -22.31 27.82 -11.18
N VAL A 312 -22.52 27.39 -9.92
CA VAL A 312 -22.14 28.18 -8.73
C VAL A 312 -20.72 27.90 -8.25
N THR A 313 -20.26 26.67 -8.37
CA THR A 313 -19.02 26.20 -7.73
C THR A 313 -17.93 25.80 -8.71
N GLY A 314 -18.26 25.64 -10.00
CA GLY A 314 -17.34 25.14 -11.02
C GLY A 314 -17.10 23.63 -10.99
N VAL A 315 -17.77 22.88 -10.09
CA VAL A 315 -17.61 21.41 -9.93
C VAL A 315 -18.94 20.68 -10.07
N ASP A 316 -18.91 19.44 -10.57
CA ASP A 316 -20.12 18.64 -10.85
C ASP A 316 -20.88 18.22 -9.59
N GLY A 317 -20.22 18.16 -8.42
CA GLY A 317 -20.87 17.83 -7.17
C GLY A 317 -19.92 17.89 -5.97
N VAL A 318 -20.11 18.88 -5.07
CA VAL A 318 -19.21 19.14 -3.93
C VAL A 318 -19.06 17.93 -3.00
N ALA A 319 -20.17 17.29 -2.61
CA ALA A 319 -20.12 16.21 -1.62
C ALA A 319 -19.32 14.99 -2.13
N GLU A 320 -19.62 14.52 -3.34
CA GLU A 320 -18.95 13.35 -3.91
C GLU A 320 -17.49 13.67 -4.28
N SER A 321 -17.25 14.79 -4.97
CA SER A 321 -15.89 15.15 -5.40
C SER A 321 -14.96 15.38 -4.22
N SER A 322 -15.41 16.06 -3.15
CA SER A 322 -14.58 16.27 -1.97
C SER A 322 -14.34 14.98 -1.17
N ALA A 323 -15.32 14.06 -1.08
CA ALA A 323 -15.12 12.74 -0.47
C ALA A 323 -14.10 11.90 -1.26
N ILE A 324 -14.22 11.86 -2.59
CA ILE A 324 -13.29 11.13 -3.48
C ILE A 324 -11.88 11.72 -3.36
N ARG A 325 -11.76 13.06 -3.37
CA ARG A 325 -10.45 13.73 -3.23
C ARG A 325 -9.80 13.45 -1.88
N ALA A 326 -10.57 13.54 -0.79
CA ALA A 326 -10.08 13.30 0.57
C ALA A 326 -9.65 11.85 0.78
N SER A 327 -10.26 10.90 0.09
CA SER A 327 -9.95 9.46 0.16
C SER A 327 -8.79 9.03 -0.75
N ASP A 328 -8.11 9.97 -1.39
CA ASP A 328 -7.11 9.72 -2.44
C ASP A 328 -7.67 8.89 -3.61
N TYR A 329 -8.82 9.35 -4.14
CA TYR A 329 -9.58 8.71 -5.21
C TYR A 329 -10.10 7.31 -4.87
N GLY A 330 -10.44 7.10 -3.60
CA GLY A 330 -11.04 5.88 -3.13
C GLY A 330 -12.50 5.72 -3.56
N ARG A 331 -13.03 4.53 -3.34
CA ARG A 331 -14.38 4.15 -3.74
C ARG A 331 -15.44 4.81 -2.87
N LEU A 332 -16.48 5.37 -3.50
CA LEU A 332 -17.68 5.79 -2.78
C LEU A 332 -18.40 4.57 -2.20
N LEU A 333 -18.62 4.56 -0.88
CA LEU A 333 -19.44 3.61 -0.17
C LEU A 333 -20.89 4.09 -0.08
N MET A 334 -21.07 5.42 0.00
CA MET A 334 -22.36 6.08 -0.06
C MET A 334 -22.26 7.21 -1.08
N GLU A 335 -23.09 7.11 -2.12
CA GLU A 335 -23.28 8.21 -3.07
C GLU A 335 -24.02 9.38 -2.42
N LYS A 336 -24.13 10.47 -3.14
CA LYS A 336 -24.73 11.72 -2.67
C LYS A 336 -26.11 11.53 -2.01
N GLN A 337 -26.16 11.74 -0.71
CA GLN A 337 -27.39 11.86 0.05
C GLN A 337 -27.80 13.33 0.13
N LYS A 338 -29.04 13.65 -0.23
CA LYS A 338 -29.59 15.00 -0.16
C LYS A 338 -30.72 15.03 0.85
N ARG A 339 -30.69 15.97 1.81
CA ARG A 339 -31.73 16.11 2.83
C ARG A 339 -32.01 17.57 3.20
N ILE A 340 -33.24 17.78 3.66
CA ILE A 340 -33.70 18.99 4.32
C ILE A 340 -34.43 18.48 5.57
N LEU A 341 -33.91 18.75 6.77
CA LEU A 341 -34.50 18.30 8.04
C LEU A 341 -35.44 19.34 8.64
N SER A 342 -35.15 20.63 8.41
CA SER A 342 -35.95 21.78 8.86
C SER A 342 -35.77 22.94 7.90
N GLU A 343 -36.61 23.97 8.04
CA GLU A 343 -36.41 25.23 7.33
C GLU A 343 -35.02 25.81 7.72
N GLY A 344 -34.19 26.08 6.73
CA GLY A 344 -32.85 26.62 6.98
C GLY A 344 -31.71 25.62 6.79
N ASN A 345 -31.92 24.31 6.78
CA ASN A 345 -30.89 23.37 6.42
C ASN A 345 -31.21 22.60 5.12
N ASN A 346 -30.37 22.77 4.13
CA ASN A 346 -30.36 21.96 2.91
C ASN A 346 -28.93 21.55 2.66
N PHE A 347 -28.64 20.29 2.79
CA PHE A 347 -27.29 19.74 2.71
C PHE A 347 -27.24 18.45 1.88
N THR A 348 -26.04 18.15 1.44
CA THR A 348 -25.70 16.89 0.78
C THR A 348 -24.46 16.34 1.44
N PHE A 349 -24.33 15.02 1.50
CA PHE A 349 -23.08 14.37 1.88
C PHE A 349 -22.90 13.07 1.10
N ALA A 350 -21.65 12.64 0.99
CA ALA A 350 -21.24 11.38 0.41
C ALA A 350 -20.09 10.80 1.24
N VAL A 351 -19.86 9.50 1.16
CA VAL A 351 -18.83 8.81 1.94
C VAL A 351 -17.96 7.97 1.05
N ALA A 352 -16.66 8.19 1.10
CA ALA A 352 -15.66 7.40 0.40
C ALA A 352 -14.75 6.64 1.38
N LEU A 353 -14.26 5.48 0.95
CA LEU A 353 -13.26 4.69 1.65
C LEU A 353 -11.86 5.10 1.18
N SER A 354 -10.89 5.26 2.09
CA SER A 354 -9.49 5.49 1.72
C SER A 354 -9.02 4.49 0.66
N ALA A 355 -8.42 4.97 -0.42
CA ALA A 355 -7.99 4.12 -1.54
C ALA A 355 -7.00 3.03 -1.08
N ASP A 356 -6.06 3.40 -0.22
CA ASP A 356 -5.05 2.48 0.31
C ASP A 356 -5.63 1.42 1.27
N SER A 357 -6.82 1.68 1.83
CA SER A 357 -7.47 0.79 2.78
C SER A 357 -8.47 -0.18 2.13
N ASP A 358 -8.89 0.06 0.89
CA ASP A 358 -9.88 -0.79 0.23
C ASP A 358 -9.29 -2.12 -0.21
N ARG A 359 -9.70 -3.23 0.43
CA ARG A 359 -9.31 -4.59 0.01
C ARG A 359 -9.95 -5.01 -1.31
N ASN A 360 -11.06 -4.41 -1.70
CA ASN A 360 -11.65 -4.64 -3.02
C ASN A 360 -10.93 -3.84 -4.12
N ASN A 361 -9.87 -3.12 -3.77
CA ASN A 361 -9.08 -2.31 -4.68
C ASN A 361 -7.84 -3.05 -5.17
N GLY A 362 -7.93 -4.35 -5.43
CA GLY A 362 -6.90 -5.10 -6.12
C GLY A 362 -6.56 -4.44 -7.45
N HIS A 363 -5.31 -4.46 -7.85
CA HIS A 363 -4.85 -3.90 -9.11
C HIS A 363 -3.76 -4.77 -9.71
N ILE A 364 -3.83 -4.95 -11.03
CA ILE A 364 -2.79 -5.63 -11.78
C ILE A 364 -2.11 -4.63 -12.70
N GLU A 365 -0.81 -4.50 -12.57
CA GLU A 365 0.00 -3.73 -13.50
C GLU A 365 0.84 -4.68 -14.36
N ILE A 366 0.61 -4.67 -15.67
CA ILE A 366 1.43 -5.39 -16.64
C ILE A 366 2.57 -4.49 -17.03
N VAL A 367 3.80 -4.83 -16.66
CA VAL A 367 4.97 -3.95 -16.80
C VAL A 367 5.95 -4.52 -17.81
N GLY A 368 6.40 -3.68 -18.74
CA GLY A 368 7.52 -4.01 -19.62
C GLY A 368 8.87 -3.86 -18.91
N ALA A 369 9.62 -4.96 -18.87
CA ALA A 369 10.93 -5.02 -18.22
C ALA A 369 12.05 -4.37 -19.03
N GLY A 370 11.80 -4.00 -20.28
CA GLY A 370 12.84 -3.59 -21.19
C GLY A 370 13.58 -4.76 -21.86
N PRO A 371 14.58 -4.49 -22.70
CA PRO A 371 15.22 -5.49 -23.57
C PRO A 371 16.24 -6.37 -22.85
N GLY A 372 16.74 -5.95 -21.66
CA GLY A 372 17.76 -6.72 -20.93
C GLY A 372 18.46 -5.93 -19.84
N ASP A 373 18.91 -4.71 -20.11
CA ASP A 373 19.52 -3.85 -19.09
C ASP A 373 18.46 -3.36 -18.10
N PRO A 374 18.65 -3.58 -16.79
CA PRO A 374 17.72 -3.09 -15.77
C PRO A 374 17.51 -1.57 -15.76
N GLU A 375 18.47 -0.78 -16.23
CA GLU A 375 18.34 0.68 -16.32
C GLU A 375 17.40 1.12 -17.45
N LEU A 376 17.06 0.22 -18.37
CA LEU A 376 16.11 0.48 -19.47
C LEU A 376 14.65 0.19 -19.10
N ILE A 377 14.36 -0.11 -17.85
CA ILE A 377 12.97 -0.09 -17.38
C ILE A 377 12.46 1.35 -17.30
N SER A 378 11.19 1.55 -17.62
CA SER A 378 10.60 2.87 -17.43
C SER A 378 10.59 3.26 -15.95
N VAL A 379 10.72 4.56 -15.65
CA VAL A 379 10.61 5.09 -14.27
C VAL A 379 9.29 4.67 -13.62
N ARG A 380 8.20 4.62 -14.40
CA ARG A 380 6.91 4.13 -13.92
C ARG A 380 6.98 2.63 -13.58
N GLY A 381 7.55 1.82 -14.46
CA GLY A 381 7.71 0.37 -14.23
C GLY A 381 8.48 0.07 -12.96
N LYS A 382 9.58 0.77 -12.71
CA LYS A 382 10.35 0.66 -11.47
C LYS A 382 9.49 0.98 -10.24
N ARG A 383 8.75 2.10 -10.26
CA ARG A 383 7.85 2.47 -9.14
C ARG A 383 6.74 1.44 -8.90
N MET A 384 6.27 0.76 -9.94
CA MET A 384 5.29 -0.32 -9.78
C MET A 384 5.91 -1.53 -9.11
N LEU A 385 7.15 -1.91 -9.46
CA LEU A 385 7.88 -2.99 -8.78
C LEU A 385 8.09 -2.69 -7.29
N GLU A 386 8.46 -1.45 -6.95
CA GLU A 386 8.68 -1.01 -5.57
C GLU A 386 7.40 -1.06 -4.70
N LYS A 387 6.22 -0.98 -5.31
CA LYS A 387 4.92 -1.01 -4.62
C LYS A 387 4.28 -2.41 -4.59
N ALA A 388 4.73 -3.33 -5.41
CA ALA A 388 4.09 -4.62 -5.61
C ALA A 388 4.05 -5.49 -4.35
N ASP A 389 2.93 -6.18 -4.14
CA ASP A 389 2.78 -7.26 -3.17
C ASP A 389 3.12 -8.62 -3.79
N LEU A 390 2.85 -8.76 -5.10
CA LEU A 390 3.30 -9.88 -5.94
C LEU A 390 4.01 -9.35 -7.18
N ILE A 391 5.21 -9.87 -7.46
CA ILE A 391 5.88 -9.72 -8.74
C ILE A 391 5.94 -11.09 -9.40
N LEU A 392 5.14 -11.28 -10.46
CA LEU A 392 5.17 -12.46 -11.30
C LEU A 392 5.90 -12.15 -12.60
N TYR A 393 7.12 -12.69 -12.79
CA TYR A 393 7.99 -12.34 -13.92
C TYR A 393 8.19 -13.48 -14.92
N ALA A 394 8.47 -13.14 -16.18
CA ALA A 394 8.54 -14.08 -17.32
C ALA A 394 9.86 -14.87 -17.36
N GLY A 395 10.24 -15.50 -16.29
CA GLY A 395 11.37 -16.44 -16.22
C GLY A 395 12.70 -15.84 -16.65
N SER A 396 13.49 -16.60 -17.44
CA SER A 396 14.84 -16.22 -17.86
C SER A 396 14.92 -15.09 -18.89
N LEU A 397 13.78 -14.62 -19.40
CA LEU A 397 13.71 -13.51 -20.35
C LEU A 397 13.68 -12.14 -19.67
N VAL A 398 13.59 -12.09 -18.35
CA VAL A 398 13.57 -10.87 -17.54
C VAL A 398 14.81 -10.86 -16.65
N PRO A 399 15.60 -9.76 -16.61
CA PRO A 399 16.74 -9.66 -15.71
C PRO A 399 16.34 -9.82 -14.25
N ARG A 400 17.01 -10.71 -13.54
CA ARG A 400 16.71 -10.97 -12.13
C ARG A 400 16.90 -9.73 -11.26
N GLU A 401 17.81 -8.84 -11.63
CA GLU A 401 18.09 -7.59 -10.97
C GLU A 401 16.86 -6.70 -10.80
N LEU A 402 15.92 -6.75 -11.75
CA LEU A 402 14.65 -6.02 -11.63
C LEU A 402 13.78 -6.49 -10.46
N THR A 403 13.91 -7.76 -10.06
CA THR A 403 13.17 -8.29 -8.92
C THR A 403 13.69 -7.78 -7.58
N TYR A 404 14.88 -7.19 -7.53
CA TYR A 404 15.45 -6.60 -6.32
C TYR A 404 14.81 -5.27 -5.93
N TYR A 405 14.02 -4.66 -6.83
CA TYR A 405 13.19 -3.51 -6.48
C TYR A 405 11.96 -3.87 -5.63
N ALA A 406 11.70 -5.15 -5.40
CA ALA A 406 10.59 -5.60 -4.58
C ALA A 406 10.69 -5.04 -3.15
N LYS A 407 9.58 -4.53 -2.62
CA LYS A 407 9.49 -4.10 -1.23
C LYS A 407 9.68 -5.28 -0.26
N PRO A 408 10.13 -5.06 0.99
CA PRO A 408 10.16 -6.10 2.02
C PRO A 408 8.78 -6.76 2.19
N GLY A 409 8.73 -8.10 2.22
CA GLY A 409 7.50 -8.87 2.34
C GLY A 409 6.74 -9.14 1.03
N ALA A 410 7.18 -8.59 -0.10
CA ALA A 410 6.60 -8.92 -1.40
C ALA A 410 6.91 -10.36 -1.82
N THR A 411 5.94 -11.02 -2.44
CA THR A 411 6.15 -12.32 -3.09
C THR A 411 6.74 -12.11 -4.49
N VAL A 412 7.87 -12.75 -4.78
CA VAL A 412 8.51 -12.72 -6.11
C VAL A 412 8.52 -14.13 -6.67
N ARG A 413 7.88 -14.34 -7.83
CA ARG A 413 7.71 -15.65 -8.45
C ARG A 413 8.04 -15.64 -9.94
N SER A 414 8.78 -16.63 -10.41
CA SER A 414 8.94 -16.90 -11.85
C SER A 414 7.69 -17.62 -12.38
N SER A 415 7.27 -17.28 -13.58
CA SER A 415 6.19 -17.98 -14.30
C SER A 415 6.70 -19.02 -15.30
N ALA A 416 8.00 -19.31 -15.31
CA ALA A 416 8.59 -20.21 -16.32
C ALA A 416 8.10 -21.67 -16.23
N ASP A 417 7.66 -22.09 -15.06
CA ASP A 417 7.17 -23.42 -14.72
C ASP A 417 5.64 -23.47 -14.53
N MET A 418 4.93 -22.38 -14.86
CA MET A 418 3.49 -22.25 -14.62
C MET A 418 2.67 -22.25 -15.89
N THR A 419 1.53 -22.96 -15.88
CA THR A 419 0.50 -22.82 -16.92
C THR A 419 -0.17 -21.44 -16.85
N LEU A 420 -0.96 -21.08 -17.86
CA LEU A 420 -1.70 -19.81 -17.88
C LEU A 420 -2.72 -19.75 -16.71
N GLU A 421 -3.41 -20.85 -16.45
CA GLU A 421 -4.39 -20.98 -15.37
C GLU A 421 -3.75 -20.85 -13.99
N GLU A 422 -2.58 -21.43 -13.79
CA GLU A 422 -1.82 -21.30 -12.53
C GLU A 422 -1.35 -19.86 -12.30
N GLN A 423 -0.85 -19.18 -13.36
CA GLN A 423 -0.48 -17.77 -13.31
C GLN A 423 -1.69 -16.89 -12.95
N PHE A 424 -2.82 -17.13 -13.60
CA PHE A 424 -4.06 -16.40 -13.34
C PHE A 424 -4.55 -16.63 -11.89
N THR A 425 -4.59 -17.90 -11.44
CA THR A 425 -5.00 -18.26 -10.08
C THR A 425 -4.13 -17.58 -9.04
N LEU A 426 -2.81 -17.56 -9.24
CA LEU A 426 -1.89 -16.86 -8.35
C LEU A 426 -2.17 -15.35 -8.32
N MET A 427 -2.25 -14.69 -9.47
CA MET A 427 -2.53 -13.25 -9.55
C MET A 427 -3.88 -12.91 -8.93
N LYS A 428 -4.92 -13.72 -9.20
CA LYS A 428 -6.26 -13.54 -8.63
C LYS A 428 -6.27 -13.67 -7.12
N SER A 429 -5.51 -14.60 -6.54
CA SER A 429 -5.43 -14.79 -5.09
C SER A 429 -4.89 -13.57 -4.34
N PHE A 430 -4.00 -12.79 -4.96
CA PHE A 430 -3.52 -11.52 -4.44
C PHE A 430 -4.52 -10.38 -4.72
N TYR A 431 -5.07 -10.35 -5.93
CA TYR A 431 -6.06 -9.34 -6.32
C TYR A 431 -7.29 -9.34 -5.41
N ASP A 432 -7.85 -10.53 -5.11
CA ASP A 432 -9.04 -10.68 -4.25
C ASP A 432 -8.80 -10.20 -2.81
N LYS A 433 -7.55 -10.21 -2.37
CA LYS A 433 -7.12 -9.62 -1.09
C LYS A 433 -6.93 -8.09 -1.16
N GLY A 434 -7.23 -7.47 -2.31
CA GLY A 434 -7.01 -6.06 -2.55
C GLY A 434 -5.54 -5.67 -2.67
N LEU A 435 -4.66 -6.61 -3.04
CA LEU A 435 -3.22 -6.40 -3.14
C LEU A 435 -2.81 -5.94 -4.54
N PHE A 436 -1.63 -5.34 -4.62
CA PHE A 436 -1.07 -4.82 -5.86
C PHE A 436 -0.17 -5.88 -6.53
N VAL A 437 -0.57 -6.30 -7.73
CA VAL A 437 0.11 -7.34 -8.51
C VAL A 437 0.86 -6.70 -9.67
N VAL A 438 2.14 -7.02 -9.83
CA VAL A 438 2.91 -6.70 -11.04
C VAL A 438 3.15 -7.97 -11.84
N ARG A 439 2.67 -7.97 -13.10
CA ARG A 439 3.03 -8.95 -14.12
C ARG A 439 4.16 -8.38 -14.97
N LEU A 440 5.39 -8.84 -14.77
CA LEU A 440 6.59 -8.31 -15.41
C LEU A 440 6.95 -9.14 -16.66
N HIS A 441 6.86 -8.50 -17.83
CA HIS A 441 7.15 -9.10 -19.14
C HIS A 441 8.45 -8.57 -19.74
N THR A 442 9.12 -9.39 -20.54
CA THR A 442 10.30 -8.95 -21.31
C THR A 442 9.91 -7.90 -22.37
N GLY A 443 10.78 -6.98 -22.65
CA GLY A 443 10.59 -5.93 -23.66
C GLY A 443 9.39 -5.04 -23.36
N ASP A 444 8.51 -4.95 -24.35
CA ASP A 444 7.18 -4.34 -24.24
C ASP A 444 6.11 -5.43 -24.21
N PRO A 445 5.17 -5.42 -23.25
CA PRO A 445 4.15 -6.47 -23.13
C PRO A 445 3.23 -6.60 -24.34
N CYS A 446 3.00 -5.51 -25.07
CA CYS A 446 2.09 -5.48 -26.22
C CYS A 446 2.75 -5.99 -27.51
N ILE A 447 4.06 -6.28 -27.51
CA ILE A 447 4.80 -6.79 -28.66
C ILE A 447 5.25 -8.23 -28.38
N TYR A 448 4.50 -9.20 -28.89
CA TYR A 448 4.73 -10.65 -28.70
C TYR A 448 4.78 -11.10 -27.22
N GLY A 449 4.15 -10.35 -26.31
CA GLY A 449 4.13 -10.64 -24.88
C GLY A 449 3.10 -11.68 -24.45
N ALA A 450 2.23 -12.17 -25.34
CA ALA A 450 1.15 -13.13 -25.05
C ALA A 450 0.27 -12.69 -23.86
N ILE A 451 -0.08 -11.40 -23.77
CA ILE A 451 -0.91 -10.85 -22.68
C ILE A 451 -2.41 -10.83 -22.98
N ALA A 452 -2.81 -11.02 -24.24
CA ALA A 452 -4.22 -10.97 -24.65
C ALA A 452 -5.09 -11.97 -23.87
N GLU A 453 -4.59 -13.19 -23.68
CA GLU A 453 -5.30 -14.24 -22.94
C GLU A 453 -5.39 -13.89 -21.44
N GLN A 454 -4.34 -13.29 -20.86
CA GLN A 454 -4.37 -12.81 -19.47
C GLN A 454 -5.38 -11.67 -19.29
N MET A 455 -5.40 -10.72 -20.22
CA MET A 455 -6.39 -9.62 -20.22
C MET A 455 -7.82 -10.14 -20.34
N ALA A 456 -8.05 -11.15 -21.18
CA ALA A 456 -9.37 -11.77 -21.31
C ALA A 456 -9.86 -12.38 -19.98
N PHE A 457 -8.98 -13.02 -19.19
CA PHE A 457 -9.31 -13.46 -17.85
C PHE A 457 -9.61 -12.29 -16.92
N PHE A 458 -8.80 -11.22 -16.95
CA PHE A 458 -9.05 -10.05 -16.10
C PHE A 458 -10.39 -9.40 -16.42
N ASP A 459 -10.73 -9.26 -17.70
CA ASP A 459 -12.02 -8.72 -18.16
C ASP A 459 -13.19 -9.62 -17.74
N GLN A 460 -13.06 -10.94 -17.88
CA GLN A 460 -14.08 -11.91 -17.48
C GLN A 460 -14.42 -11.83 -15.99
N TYR A 461 -13.44 -11.56 -15.14
CA TYR A 461 -13.62 -11.47 -13.69
C TYR A 461 -13.74 -10.02 -13.16
N GLY A 462 -13.87 -9.03 -14.06
CA GLY A 462 -14.02 -7.62 -13.71
C GLY A 462 -12.82 -7.07 -12.92
N MET A 463 -11.61 -7.62 -13.16
CA MET A 463 -10.40 -7.23 -12.47
C MET A 463 -9.83 -5.96 -13.10
N ARG A 464 -9.42 -5.00 -12.27
CA ARG A 464 -8.79 -3.76 -12.76
C ARG A 464 -7.32 -4.02 -13.10
N TYR A 465 -6.93 -3.65 -14.30
CA TYR A 465 -5.54 -3.73 -14.74
C TYR A 465 -5.14 -2.54 -15.59
N HIS A 466 -3.84 -2.33 -15.69
CA HIS A 466 -3.23 -1.32 -16.55
C HIS A 466 -1.92 -1.87 -17.14
N ILE A 467 -1.49 -1.30 -18.28
CA ILE A 467 -0.25 -1.67 -18.95
C ILE A 467 0.72 -0.50 -18.87
N THR A 468 1.90 -0.74 -18.29
CA THR A 468 3.04 0.17 -18.37
C THR A 468 3.95 -0.29 -19.49
N PRO A 469 4.08 0.48 -20.59
CA PRO A 469 4.94 0.15 -21.71
C PRO A 469 6.39 -0.05 -21.31
N GLY A 470 7.10 -0.87 -22.09
CA GLY A 470 8.53 -1.08 -21.99
C GLY A 470 9.27 -0.78 -23.30
N ILE A 471 10.59 -0.80 -23.25
CA ILE A 471 11.43 -0.70 -24.45
C ILE A 471 11.52 -2.08 -25.09
N SER A 472 11.03 -2.21 -26.33
CA SER A 472 11.12 -3.46 -27.06
C SER A 472 12.50 -3.66 -27.67
N SER A 473 12.84 -4.93 -27.98
CA SER A 473 14.14 -5.29 -28.54
C SER A 473 14.42 -4.66 -29.93
N PHE A 474 13.42 -4.29 -30.71
CA PHE A 474 13.67 -3.59 -31.99
C PHE A 474 14.23 -2.20 -31.77
N GLN A 475 13.80 -1.47 -30.74
CA GLN A 475 14.34 -0.15 -30.38
C GLN A 475 15.77 -0.29 -29.85
N ALA A 476 16.03 -1.31 -29.03
CA ALA A 476 17.38 -1.63 -28.57
C ALA A 476 18.30 -2.01 -29.73
N ALA A 477 17.79 -2.76 -30.73
CA ALA A 477 18.55 -3.08 -31.94
C ALA A 477 18.91 -1.83 -32.73
N ALA A 478 17.96 -0.92 -32.93
CA ALA A 478 18.25 0.36 -33.61
C ALA A 478 19.36 1.15 -32.91
N ALA A 479 19.30 1.25 -31.59
CA ALA A 479 20.31 1.93 -30.78
C ALA A 479 21.68 1.22 -30.87
N ALA A 480 21.74 -0.09 -30.71
CA ALA A 480 22.96 -0.89 -30.74
C ALA A 480 23.62 -0.90 -32.15
N LEU A 481 22.80 -0.92 -33.19
CA LEU A 481 23.25 -0.79 -34.58
C LEU A 481 23.65 0.65 -34.93
N LYS A 482 23.33 1.64 -34.06
CA LYS A 482 23.48 3.08 -34.31
C LYS A 482 22.79 3.49 -35.60
N SER A 483 21.58 2.96 -35.83
CA SER A 483 20.80 3.15 -37.04
C SER A 483 19.43 3.73 -36.72
N GLN A 484 19.00 4.66 -37.56
CA GLN A 484 17.61 5.07 -37.65
C GLN A 484 16.94 4.15 -38.68
N PHE A 485 15.95 3.34 -38.26
CA PHE A 485 15.30 2.35 -39.11
C PHE A 485 14.39 2.93 -40.19
N THR A 486 14.35 4.25 -40.31
CA THR A 486 13.66 4.98 -41.38
C THR A 486 14.66 5.87 -42.09
N ILE A 487 14.65 5.87 -43.46
CA ILE A 487 15.51 6.70 -44.30
C ILE A 487 14.59 7.56 -45.13
N PRO A 488 14.72 8.89 -45.10
CA PRO A 488 13.94 9.76 -45.97
C PRO A 488 14.06 9.34 -47.44
N GLU A 489 12.93 9.27 -48.15
CA GLU A 489 12.80 8.94 -49.56
C GLU A 489 13.11 7.47 -49.94
N GLU A 490 13.67 6.63 -49.03
CA GLU A 490 13.98 5.23 -49.29
C GLU A 490 13.09 4.29 -48.48
N VAL A 491 13.13 4.40 -47.14
CA VAL A 491 12.43 3.48 -46.21
C VAL A 491 11.72 4.29 -45.15
N GLN A 492 10.38 4.26 -45.15
CA GLN A 492 9.56 5.00 -44.19
C GLN A 492 8.80 4.06 -43.23
N SER A 493 8.90 2.75 -43.43
CA SER A 493 8.15 1.76 -42.63
C SER A 493 9.08 0.81 -41.92
N ILE A 494 8.68 0.45 -40.68
CA ILE A 494 9.31 -0.60 -39.88
C ILE A 494 8.29 -1.71 -39.70
N ILE A 495 8.59 -2.92 -40.14
CA ILE A 495 7.73 -4.09 -39.99
C ILE A 495 8.24 -4.93 -38.83
N LEU A 496 7.41 -5.06 -37.79
CA LEU A 496 7.61 -5.98 -36.67
C LEU A 496 6.85 -7.26 -36.99
N THR A 497 7.56 -8.37 -37.19
CA THR A 497 6.96 -9.64 -37.62
C THR A 497 7.71 -10.83 -37.03
N ARG A 498 7.28 -12.03 -37.37
CA ARG A 498 7.98 -13.31 -37.10
C ARG A 498 7.88 -14.22 -38.32
N GLY A 499 8.70 -15.24 -38.39
CA GLY A 499 8.55 -16.34 -39.35
C GLY A 499 7.45 -17.33 -38.93
N GLU A 500 7.01 -18.14 -39.88
CA GLU A 500 6.07 -19.22 -39.63
C GLU A 500 6.79 -20.43 -39.00
N GLY A 501 6.73 -20.50 -37.66
CA GLY A 501 7.32 -21.61 -36.91
C GLY A 501 6.26 -22.62 -36.48
N ARG A 502 6.24 -22.96 -35.17
CA ARG A 502 5.23 -23.89 -34.62
C ARG A 502 3.80 -23.36 -34.66
N THR A 503 3.63 -22.06 -34.70
CA THR A 503 2.32 -21.40 -34.84
C THR A 503 2.22 -20.81 -36.24
N PRO A 504 1.08 -21.03 -36.96
CA PRO A 504 0.91 -20.55 -38.32
C PRO A 504 0.91 -19.02 -38.39
N MET A 505 1.25 -18.50 -39.57
CA MET A 505 1.11 -17.09 -39.91
C MET A 505 -0.14 -16.90 -40.78
N PRO A 506 -0.84 -15.76 -40.64
CA PRO A 506 -1.89 -15.39 -41.59
C PRO A 506 -1.34 -15.36 -43.01
N GLU A 507 -2.10 -15.86 -43.97
CA GLU A 507 -1.67 -15.94 -45.39
C GLU A 507 -1.20 -14.58 -45.93
N LYS A 508 -1.85 -13.48 -45.53
CA LYS A 508 -1.50 -12.11 -45.95
C LYS A 508 -0.24 -11.53 -45.28
N GLU A 509 0.26 -12.19 -44.25
CA GLU A 509 1.40 -11.71 -43.45
C GLU A 509 2.64 -12.62 -43.54
N LYS A 510 2.64 -13.56 -44.52
CA LYS A 510 3.83 -14.38 -44.78
C LYS A 510 5.02 -13.52 -45.18
N LEU A 511 6.21 -13.88 -44.73
CA LEU A 511 7.43 -13.05 -44.88
C LEU A 511 7.70 -12.65 -46.32
N HIS A 512 7.52 -13.57 -47.30
CA HIS A 512 7.72 -13.26 -48.72
C HIS A 512 6.75 -12.20 -49.27
N LEU A 513 5.56 -12.06 -48.68
CA LEU A 513 4.60 -10.99 -49.02
C LEU A 513 4.97 -9.68 -48.41
N LEU A 514 5.32 -9.66 -47.09
CA LEU A 514 5.77 -8.48 -46.38
C LEU A 514 7.08 -7.95 -46.95
N ALA A 515 7.98 -8.82 -47.38
CA ALA A 515 9.27 -8.47 -47.98
C ALA A 515 9.15 -7.62 -49.26
N ARG A 516 8.03 -7.68 -49.99
CA ARG A 516 7.78 -6.87 -51.18
C ARG A 516 7.84 -5.36 -50.93
N SER A 517 7.59 -4.92 -49.70
CA SER A 517 7.69 -3.50 -49.34
C SER A 517 9.13 -3.04 -49.26
N GLN A 518 10.12 -3.93 -49.14
CA GLN A 518 11.54 -3.62 -48.89
C GLN A 518 11.79 -2.67 -47.72
N SER A 519 10.86 -2.68 -46.74
CA SER A 519 10.91 -1.92 -45.50
C SER A 519 12.02 -2.43 -44.57
N THR A 520 12.37 -1.70 -43.52
CA THR A 520 13.16 -2.29 -42.45
C THR A 520 12.33 -3.32 -41.70
N MET A 521 12.79 -4.57 -41.66
CA MET A 521 12.07 -5.67 -40.98
C MET A 521 12.81 -6.08 -39.71
N CYS A 522 12.08 -6.18 -38.60
CA CYS A 522 12.54 -6.72 -37.33
C CYS A 522 11.78 -8.02 -37.06
N ILE A 523 12.48 -9.17 -37.18
CA ILE A 523 11.88 -10.49 -37.19
C ILE A 523 12.17 -11.19 -35.86
N TYR A 524 11.11 -11.35 -35.07
CA TYR A 524 11.11 -11.94 -33.73
C TYR A 524 11.00 -13.48 -33.81
N LEU A 525 11.44 -14.18 -32.77
CA LEU A 525 11.16 -15.60 -32.53
C LEU A 525 11.54 -16.55 -33.67
N SER A 526 12.46 -16.15 -34.57
CA SER A 526 12.67 -16.83 -35.85
C SER A 526 14.10 -17.35 -36.08
N ALA A 527 14.99 -17.25 -35.07
CA ALA A 527 16.36 -17.74 -35.20
C ALA A 527 16.44 -19.27 -35.47
N ALA A 528 15.50 -20.05 -34.91
CA ALA A 528 15.46 -21.50 -35.10
C ALA A 528 14.99 -21.95 -36.51
N ILE A 529 14.43 -21.04 -37.27
CA ILE A 529 13.92 -21.28 -38.63
C ILE A 529 14.55 -20.32 -39.64
N VAL A 530 15.77 -19.91 -39.39
CA VAL A 530 16.45 -18.84 -40.13
C VAL A 530 16.64 -19.16 -41.61
N GLU A 531 16.79 -20.45 -41.99
CA GLU A 531 16.88 -20.91 -43.37
C GLU A 531 15.62 -20.55 -44.15
N GLN A 532 14.45 -20.89 -43.63
CA GLN A 532 13.16 -20.53 -44.20
C GLN A 532 12.98 -19.02 -44.28
N VAL A 533 13.35 -18.30 -43.20
CA VAL A 533 13.30 -16.82 -43.17
C VAL A 533 14.14 -16.24 -44.30
N GLN A 534 15.38 -16.70 -44.47
CA GLN A 534 16.27 -16.24 -45.52
C GLN A 534 15.69 -16.51 -46.91
N GLU A 535 15.16 -17.72 -47.16
CA GLU A 535 14.56 -18.12 -48.44
C GLU A 535 13.35 -17.25 -48.80
N GLU A 536 12.45 -17.00 -47.84
CA GLU A 536 11.28 -16.16 -48.06
C GLU A 536 11.66 -14.71 -48.36
N LEU A 537 12.65 -14.15 -47.61
CA LEU A 537 13.10 -12.76 -47.80
C LEU A 537 13.81 -12.57 -49.15
N LEU A 538 14.59 -13.55 -49.62
CA LEU A 538 15.28 -13.48 -50.91
C LEU A 538 14.33 -13.43 -52.12
N GLN A 539 13.03 -13.72 -51.94
CA GLN A 539 12.04 -13.56 -53.01
C GLN A 539 11.80 -12.09 -53.39
N ALA A 540 12.15 -11.13 -52.50
CA ALA A 540 11.90 -9.71 -52.73
C ALA A 540 13.08 -8.80 -52.40
N TYR A 541 13.87 -9.12 -51.38
CA TYR A 541 15.10 -8.38 -51.08
C TYR A 541 16.29 -8.87 -51.91
N SER A 542 17.21 -7.95 -52.23
CA SER A 542 18.50 -8.32 -52.83
C SER A 542 19.32 -9.22 -51.90
N PRO A 543 20.04 -10.22 -52.43
CA PRO A 543 21.01 -10.99 -51.66
C PRO A 543 22.05 -10.11 -50.91
N GLU A 544 22.35 -8.91 -51.42
CA GLU A 544 23.27 -7.95 -50.84
C GLU A 544 22.65 -7.04 -49.78
N THR A 545 21.34 -7.15 -49.53
CA THR A 545 20.65 -6.36 -48.51
C THR A 545 21.32 -6.55 -47.13
N PRO A 546 21.64 -5.48 -46.41
CA PRO A 546 22.22 -5.57 -45.07
C PRO A 546 21.31 -6.31 -44.08
N VAL A 547 21.92 -7.15 -43.26
CA VAL A 547 21.25 -7.84 -42.14
C VAL A 547 22.06 -7.73 -40.87
N ALA A 548 21.36 -7.85 -39.74
CA ALA A 548 21.99 -8.01 -38.42
C ALA A 548 21.24 -9.07 -37.61
N ALA A 549 22.00 -10.02 -37.05
CA ALA A 549 21.50 -10.93 -36.02
C ALA A 549 21.94 -10.39 -34.66
N CYS A 550 20.97 -9.89 -33.89
CA CYS A 550 21.19 -9.22 -32.61
C CYS A 550 20.83 -10.18 -31.46
N TYR A 551 21.84 -10.69 -30.79
CA TYR A 551 21.68 -11.65 -29.70
C TYR A 551 21.75 -10.97 -28.35
N LYS A 552 20.81 -11.26 -27.45
CA LYS A 552 20.73 -10.76 -26.08
C LYS A 552 21.02 -9.24 -25.97
N LEU A 553 20.29 -8.46 -26.77
CA LEU A 553 20.43 -7.00 -26.78
C LEU A 553 20.33 -6.42 -25.36
N THR A 554 21.29 -5.57 -25.03
CA THR A 554 21.47 -4.87 -23.74
C THR A 554 21.83 -5.76 -22.54
N TRP A 555 21.91 -7.08 -22.73
CA TRP A 555 22.44 -7.98 -21.71
C TRP A 555 23.97 -7.93 -21.70
N LYS A 556 24.60 -8.43 -20.62
CA LYS A 556 26.08 -8.54 -20.52
C LYS A 556 26.69 -9.39 -21.63
N GLU A 557 25.94 -10.34 -22.16
CA GLU A 557 26.31 -11.24 -23.23
C GLU A 557 25.88 -10.76 -24.62
N GLU A 558 25.55 -9.47 -24.76
CA GLU A 558 25.17 -8.89 -26.04
C GLU A 558 26.19 -9.19 -27.14
N LYS A 559 25.69 -9.66 -28.28
CA LYS A 559 26.47 -9.84 -29.49
C LYS A 559 25.68 -9.44 -30.72
N ILE A 560 26.33 -8.75 -31.66
CA ILE A 560 25.73 -8.29 -32.91
C ILE A 560 26.57 -8.78 -34.06
N TYR A 561 25.93 -9.54 -34.95
CA TYR A 561 26.56 -10.07 -36.14
C TYR A 561 25.93 -9.42 -37.38
N ARG A 562 26.73 -8.66 -38.11
CA ARG A 562 26.32 -7.99 -39.34
C ARG A 562 26.75 -8.80 -40.55
N GLY A 563 25.99 -8.72 -41.62
CA GLY A 563 26.31 -9.37 -42.90
C GLY A 563 25.32 -9.01 -44.00
N LYS A 564 25.23 -9.88 -44.99
CA LYS A 564 24.31 -9.75 -46.12
C LYS A 564 23.21 -10.82 -46.01
N LEU A 565 22.05 -10.53 -46.59
CA LEU A 565 20.90 -11.45 -46.53
C LEU A 565 21.22 -12.87 -47.01
N LYS A 566 22.04 -13.01 -48.04
CA LYS A 566 22.51 -14.31 -48.56
C LYS A 566 23.23 -15.14 -47.50
N ASP A 567 23.85 -14.51 -46.49
CA ASP A 567 24.69 -15.16 -45.49
C ASP A 567 23.95 -15.30 -44.13
N LEU A 568 22.70 -14.84 -44.01
CA LEU A 568 21.97 -14.73 -42.74
C LEU A 568 21.86 -16.07 -41.99
N ALA A 569 21.50 -17.14 -42.69
CA ALA A 569 21.37 -18.47 -42.08
C ALA A 569 22.72 -19.01 -41.58
N GLN A 570 23.80 -18.79 -42.37
CA GLN A 570 25.13 -19.16 -41.96
C GLN A 570 25.58 -18.38 -40.70
N ILE A 571 25.35 -17.06 -40.64
CA ILE A 571 25.66 -16.21 -39.48
C ILE A 571 25.00 -16.75 -38.22
N VAL A 572 23.72 -17.08 -38.26
CA VAL A 572 22.97 -17.59 -37.13
C VAL A 572 23.48 -18.95 -36.66
N ARG A 573 23.78 -19.86 -37.58
CA ARG A 573 24.29 -21.20 -37.28
C ARG A 573 25.71 -21.20 -36.71
N ASP A 574 26.64 -20.53 -37.37
CA ASP A 574 28.06 -20.51 -36.98
C ASP A 574 28.24 -19.91 -35.59
N ASN A 575 27.33 -19.01 -35.18
CA ASN A 575 27.35 -18.37 -33.89
C ASN A 575 26.40 -18.99 -32.87
N HIS A 576 25.74 -20.12 -33.22
CA HIS A 576 24.82 -20.86 -32.35
C HIS A 576 23.71 -19.97 -31.73
N LEU A 577 23.20 -19.04 -32.54
CA LEU A 577 22.17 -18.10 -32.07
C LEU A 577 20.82 -18.81 -31.96
N THR A 578 20.20 -18.69 -30.80
CA THR A 578 18.94 -19.38 -30.47
C THR A 578 17.92 -18.39 -29.89
N LEU A 579 17.40 -18.69 -28.70
CA LEU A 579 16.46 -17.80 -27.97
C LEU A 579 17.07 -16.40 -27.77
N THR A 580 16.21 -15.38 -27.68
CA THR A 580 16.62 -13.97 -27.47
C THR A 580 17.44 -13.36 -28.63
N THR A 581 17.25 -13.86 -29.85
CA THR A 581 17.84 -13.30 -31.08
C THR A 581 16.79 -12.56 -31.88
N LEU A 582 17.05 -11.27 -32.19
CA LEU A 582 16.29 -10.47 -33.12
C LEU A 582 17.03 -10.40 -34.47
N LEU A 583 16.35 -10.76 -35.56
CA LEU A 583 16.90 -10.58 -36.90
C LEU A 583 16.39 -9.25 -37.49
N VAL A 584 17.32 -8.43 -37.94
CA VAL A 584 17.01 -7.14 -38.59
C VAL A 584 17.46 -7.19 -40.04
N VAL A 585 16.60 -6.76 -40.96
CA VAL A 585 16.85 -6.79 -42.41
C VAL A 585 16.47 -5.44 -43.01
N GLY A 586 17.29 -4.89 -43.88
CA GLY A 586 16.99 -3.68 -44.62
C GLY A 586 18.15 -2.70 -44.78
N ASN A 587 18.03 -1.82 -45.76
CA ASN A 587 19.08 -0.85 -46.10
C ASN A 587 19.41 0.10 -44.95
N ALA A 588 18.46 0.40 -44.09
CA ALA A 588 18.63 1.31 -42.96
C ALA A 588 19.74 0.88 -41.97
N ILE A 589 20.12 -0.42 -41.93
CA ILE A 589 21.15 -0.93 -41.00
C ILE A 589 22.50 -0.25 -41.21
N ASP A 590 22.91 -0.04 -42.46
CA ASP A 590 24.22 0.49 -42.82
C ASP A 590 24.19 1.90 -43.43
N HIS A 591 22.99 2.45 -43.64
CA HIS A 591 22.83 3.75 -44.29
C HIS A 591 23.15 4.92 -43.34
N ARG A 592 23.98 5.86 -43.81
CA ARG A 592 24.37 7.07 -43.07
C ARG A 592 24.10 8.38 -43.84
N GLU A 593 23.66 8.28 -45.08
CA GLU A 593 23.55 9.39 -46.02
C GLU A 593 22.07 9.72 -46.28
N GLY A 594 21.40 10.27 -45.40
CA GLY A 594 19.99 10.69 -45.59
C GLY A 594 19.75 12.02 -44.89
N LEU A 595 19.52 13.09 -45.63
CA LEU A 595 19.15 14.38 -45.07
C LEU A 595 17.63 14.45 -44.91
N SER A 596 17.20 14.58 -43.69
CA SER A 596 15.81 14.90 -43.42
C SER A 596 15.49 16.30 -43.90
N ARG A 597 14.45 16.43 -44.72
CA ARG A 597 13.93 17.75 -45.15
C ARG A 597 13.55 18.64 -43.96
N LEU A 598 13.34 18.07 -42.79
CA LEU A 598 13.06 18.81 -41.54
C LEU A 598 14.16 19.82 -41.20
N TYR A 599 15.41 19.56 -41.60
CA TYR A 599 16.56 20.43 -41.34
C TYR A 599 16.94 21.30 -42.52
N ALA A 600 16.23 21.20 -43.67
CA ALA A 600 16.44 22.07 -44.82
C ALA A 600 16.05 23.50 -44.48
N ASP A 601 16.79 24.46 -45.04
CA ASP A 601 16.54 25.90 -44.79
C ASP A 601 15.14 26.34 -45.25
N GLU A 602 14.60 25.66 -46.25
CA GLU A 602 13.27 25.92 -46.83
C GLU A 602 12.13 25.30 -46.03
N PHE A 603 12.41 24.42 -45.02
CA PHE A 603 11.37 23.74 -44.25
C PHE A 603 10.83 24.64 -43.14
N LYS A 604 9.60 25.06 -43.33
CA LYS A 604 8.86 25.91 -42.38
C LYS A 604 7.93 25.06 -41.51
N HIS A 605 7.87 25.35 -40.22
CA HIS A 605 6.91 24.74 -39.28
C HIS A 605 6.55 25.73 -38.17
N LEU A 606 5.63 25.35 -37.28
CA LEU A 606 5.04 26.22 -36.26
C LEU A 606 6.07 27.01 -35.41
N PHE A 607 7.26 26.46 -35.19
CA PHE A 607 8.33 27.06 -34.37
C PHE A 607 9.53 27.52 -35.21
N ARG A 608 9.50 27.35 -36.52
CA ARG A 608 10.52 27.80 -37.48
C ARG A 608 9.79 28.34 -38.73
N PRO A 609 9.33 29.63 -38.68
CA PRO A 609 8.52 30.25 -39.73
C PRO A 609 9.27 30.43 -41.05
#